data_17a50c6da0649d013b2687be91248d0a
#
_entry.id   17a50c6da0649d013b2687be91248d0a
#
_cell.length_a   1.000
_cell.length_b   1.000
_cell.length_c   1.000
_cell.angle_alpha   90.00
_cell.angle_beta   90.00
_cell.angle_gamma   90.00
#
_symmetry.space_group_name_H-M   'P 1'
#
loop_
_entity.id
_entity.type
_entity.pdbx_description
1 polymer ?
#
loop_
_entity_poly.entity_id
_entity_poly.type
_entity_poly.pdbx_seq_one_letter_code
_entity_poly.pdbx_strand_id
1 'polypeptide(L)'
;MVFMVDSKTNDFEIFINDILDNTGKIALKYFRDIKDLSLKRDMSPVTKADKEIEKYIRTQILNHYPNHNIVGEEYKEVIGTENITWYIDPIDGTRSFLAGKHDFGTLISLVIEGQLVAGVIDCPALSERWSSFQPDLTKVNNQPTICK
;
A
#
# COMPACT_ATOMS: atom_id res chain seq x y z
N MET A 1 -8.62 -10.03 -26.30
CA MET A 1 -7.87 -11.00 -25.48
C MET A 1 -8.46 -10.94 -24.08
N VAL A 2 -9.29 -11.91 -23.73
CA VAL A 2 -9.92 -11.96 -22.40
C VAL A 2 -8.82 -12.39 -21.43
N PHE A 3 -8.33 -11.46 -20.59
CA PHE A 3 -7.51 -11.82 -19.45
C PHE A 3 -8.39 -12.65 -18.52
N MET A 4 -8.20 -13.97 -18.53
CA MET A 4 -8.75 -14.80 -17.47
C MET A 4 -8.19 -14.23 -16.16
N VAL A 5 -9.07 -13.86 -15.23
CA VAL A 5 -8.69 -13.57 -13.86
C VAL A 5 -8.06 -14.85 -13.34
N ASP A 6 -6.74 -14.88 -13.33
CA ASP A 6 -6.00 -16.04 -12.88
C ASP A 6 -6.24 -16.19 -11.36
N SER A 7 -6.32 -17.40 -10.87
CA SER A 7 -6.44 -17.69 -9.43
C SER A 7 -5.43 -16.92 -8.60
N LYS A 8 -4.23 -16.69 -9.13
CA LYS A 8 -3.17 -15.88 -8.50
C LYS A 8 -3.56 -14.42 -8.29
N THR A 9 -4.28 -13.78 -9.20
CA THR A 9 -4.71 -12.38 -9.03
C THR A 9 -5.70 -12.26 -7.87
N ASN A 10 -6.59 -13.23 -7.73
CA ASN A 10 -7.53 -13.28 -6.61
C ASN A 10 -6.79 -13.48 -5.26
N ASP A 11 -5.75 -14.31 -5.23
CA ASP A 11 -4.95 -14.53 -4.02
C ASP A 11 -4.21 -13.25 -3.61
N PHE A 12 -3.69 -12.47 -4.57
CA PHE A 12 -3.09 -11.17 -4.29
C PHE A 12 -4.13 -10.14 -3.81
N GLU A 13 -5.34 -10.13 -4.37
CA GLU A 13 -6.42 -9.25 -3.92
C GLU A 13 -6.77 -9.52 -2.45
N ILE A 14 -6.95 -10.78 -2.07
CA ILE A 14 -7.22 -11.18 -0.68
C ILE A 14 -6.06 -10.77 0.23
N PHE A 15 -4.83 -11.10 -0.16
CA PHE A 15 -3.64 -10.80 0.63
C PHE A 15 -3.44 -9.30 0.86
N ILE A 16 -3.61 -8.47 -0.18
CA ILE A 16 -3.48 -7.02 -0.06
C ILE A 16 -4.58 -6.45 0.85
N ASN A 17 -5.81 -6.92 0.72
CA ASN A 17 -6.91 -6.47 1.57
C ASN A 17 -6.67 -6.78 3.05
N ASP A 18 -6.18 -7.97 3.38
CA ASP A 18 -5.82 -8.36 4.76
C ASP A 18 -4.72 -7.47 5.34
N ILE A 19 -3.70 -7.16 4.55
CA ILE A 19 -2.63 -6.22 4.95
C ILE A 19 -3.22 -4.85 5.25
N LEU A 20 -4.03 -4.31 4.34
CA LEU A 20 -4.55 -2.95 4.46
C LEU A 20 -5.55 -2.79 5.61
N ASP A 21 -6.29 -3.82 5.96
CA ASP A 21 -7.14 -3.82 7.16
C ASP A 21 -6.34 -3.63 8.46
N ASN A 22 -5.09 -4.08 8.49
CA ASN A 22 -4.20 -3.91 9.64
C ASN A 22 -3.43 -2.59 9.58
N THR A 23 -2.92 -2.20 8.41
CA THR A 23 -2.21 -0.92 8.25
C THR A 23 -3.13 0.27 8.50
N GLY A 24 -4.38 0.22 8.11
CA GLY A 24 -5.39 1.23 8.42
C GLY A 24 -5.56 1.45 9.93
N LYS A 25 -5.57 0.37 10.72
CA LYS A 25 -5.61 0.45 12.18
C LYS A 25 -4.34 1.11 12.76
N ILE A 26 -3.17 0.77 12.19
CA ILE A 26 -1.91 1.40 12.60
C ILE A 26 -1.94 2.89 12.27
N ALA A 27 -2.34 3.27 11.06
CA ALA A 27 -2.44 4.67 10.66
C ALA A 27 -3.37 5.47 11.58
N LEU A 28 -4.58 4.97 11.83
CA LEU A 28 -5.56 5.64 12.69
C LEU A 28 -5.12 5.75 14.15
N LYS A 29 -4.33 4.79 14.66
CA LYS A 29 -3.76 4.86 16.02
C LYS A 29 -2.84 6.07 16.19
N TYR A 30 -2.08 6.42 15.15
CA TYR A 30 -1.15 7.55 15.18
C TYR A 30 -1.77 8.86 14.64
N PHE A 31 -2.91 8.78 13.97
CA PHE A 31 -3.56 9.95 13.39
C PHE A 31 -3.96 10.95 14.47
N ARG A 32 -3.49 12.19 14.35
CA ARG A 32 -3.68 13.26 15.34
C ARG A 32 -3.03 13.03 16.71
N ASP A 33 -2.21 11.99 16.89
CA ASP A 33 -1.40 11.73 18.10
C ASP A 33 0.08 11.55 17.73
N ILE A 34 0.66 12.58 17.10
CA ILE A 34 2.01 12.50 16.57
C ILE A 34 2.98 13.05 17.59
N LYS A 35 3.69 12.15 18.26
CA LYS A 35 4.71 12.49 19.27
C LYS A 35 6.15 12.42 18.72
N ASP A 36 6.36 11.61 17.67
CA ASP A 36 7.68 11.30 17.13
C ASP A 36 7.78 11.66 15.65
N LEU A 37 7.95 12.94 15.36
CA LEU A 37 8.25 13.44 14.03
C LEU A 37 9.77 13.45 13.80
N SER A 38 10.22 12.93 12.66
CA SER A 38 11.57 13.12 12.15
C SER A 38 11.55 13.64 10.70
N LEU A 39 12.70 14.15 10.25
CA LEU A 39 12.88 14.60 8.88
C LEU A 39 13.81 13.64 8.14
N LYS A 40 13.49 13.34 6.89
CA LYS A 40 14.38 12.63 5.96
C LYS A 40 15.53 13.55 5.52
N ARG A 41 16.52 13.03 4.79
CA ARG A 41 17.65 13.80 4.28
C ARG A 41 17.24 14.96 3.36
N ASP A 42 16.15 14.80 2.63
CA ASP A 42 15.55 15.81 1.76
C ASP A 42 14.60 16.77 2.50
N MET A 43 14.60 16.73 3.84
CA MET A 43 13.74 17.53 4.73
C MET A 43 12.24 17.18 4.65
N SER A 44 11.85 16.09 3.99
CA SER A 44 10.47 15.61 4.03
C SER A 44 10.17 14.97 5.40
N PRO A 45 8.94 15.12 5.91
CA PRO A 45 8.56 14.52 7.19
C PRO A 45 8.41 13.02 7.07
N VAL A 46 8.78 12.31 8.13
CA VAL A 46 8.47 10.90 8.33
C VAL A 46 8.00 10.70 9.76
N THR A 47 6.99 9.90 9.95
CA THR A 47 6.45 9.58 11.26
C THR A 47 6.80 8.16 11.67
N LYS A 48 6.58 7.85 12.94
CA LYS A 48 6.67 6.49 13.43
C LYS A 48 5.63 5.58 12.73
N ALA A 49 4.49 6.14 12.35
CA ALA A 49 3.45 5.42 11.62
C ALA A 49 3.94 4.93 10.25
N ASP A 50 4.61 5.79 9.47
CA ASP A 50 5.18 5.42 8.17
C ASP A 50 6.08 4.18 8.31
N LYS A 51 6.99 4.22 9.27
CA LYS A 51 7.94 3.13 9.50
C LYS A 51 7.27 1.84 10.00
N GLU A 52 6.29 1.97 10.90
CA GLU A 52 5.58 0.80 11.45
C GLU A 52 4.72 0.13 10.37
N ILE A 53 4.03 0.92 9.55
CA ILE A 53 3.21 0.42 8.44
C ILE A 53 4.09 -0.29 7.41
N GLU A 54 5.15 0.35 6.90
CA GLU A 54 6.00 -0.27 5.91
C GLU A 54 6.67 -1.54 6.43
N LYS A 55 7.15 -1.53 7.69
CA LYS A 55 7.72 -2.72 8.33
C LYS A 55 6.70 -3.87 8.39
N TYR A 56 5.46 -3.57 8.75
CA TYR A 56 4.39 -4.56 8.78
C TYR A 56 4.13 -5.17 7.40
N ILE A 57 3.94 -4.33 6.37
CA ILE A 57 3.70 -4.78 5.00
C ILE A 57 4.84 -5.68 4.51
N ARG A 58 6.09 -5.25 4.68
CA ARG A 58 7.29 -6.01 4.30
C ARG A 58 7.34 -7.37 4.98
N THR A 59 7.03 -7.41 6.28
CA THR A 59 7.02 -8.66 7.04
C THR A 59 5.99 -9.63 6.46
N GLN A 60 4.78 -9.16 6.15
CA GLN A 60 3.75 -10.01 5.54
C GLN A 60 4.16 -10.50 4.16
N ILE A 61 4.70 -9.63 3.31
CA ILE A 61 5.17 -10.02 1.98
C ILE A 61 6.27 -11.07 2.08
N LEU A 62 7.29 -10.87 2.90
CA LEU A 62 8.41 -11.80 3.02
C LEU A 62 7.99 -13.16 3.61
N ASN A 63 7.00 -13.18 4.48
CA ASN A 63 6.47 -14.43 5.04
C ASN A 63 5.69 -15.26 4.01
N HIS A 64 4.97 -14.61 3.09
CA HIS A 64 4.12 -15.29 2.11
C HIS A 64 4.81 -15.44 0.74
N TYR A 65 5.66 -14.49 0.37
CA TYR A 65 6.32 -14.38 -0.92
C TYR A 65 7.81 -14.05 -0.75
N PRO A 66 8.62 -14.96 -0.17
CA PRO A 66 10.01 -14.68 0.20
C PRO A 66 10.94 -14.37 -0.97
N ASN A 67 10.52 -14.70 -2.19
CA ASN A 67 11.30 -14.51 -3.41
C ASN A 67 10.94 -13.26 -4.20
N HIS A 68 9.95 -12.47 -3.72
CA HIS A 68 9.55 -11.23 -4.39
C HIS A 68 10.44 -10.05 -4.02
N ASN A 69 10.49 -9.06 -4.90
CA ASN A 69 11.18 -7.80 -4.64
C ASN A 69 10.25 -6.85 -3.89
N ILE A 70 10.82 -5.98 -3.05
CA ILE A 70 10.07 -4.95 -2.33
C ILE A 70 10.80 -3.62 -2.45
N VAL A 71 10.11 -2.61 -2.95
CA VAL A 71 10.54 -1.21 -3.01
C VAL A 71 9.57 -0.39 -2.16
N GLY A 72 10.10 0.29 -1.16
CA GLY A 72 9.31 1.15 -0.27
C GLY A 72 10.04 2.47 -0.02
N GLU A 73 9.44 3.35 0.78
CA GLU A 73 9.99 4.68 1.06
C GLU A 73 10.94 4.71 2.26
N GLU A 74 10.68 3.89 3.29
CA GLU A 74 11.31 4.02 4.61
C GLU A 74 12.48 3.09 4.81
N TYR A 75 12.55 2.01 4.07
CA TYR A 75 13.59 0.99 4.19
C TYR A 75 14.22 0.67 2.83
N LYS A 76 15.45 0.15 2.87
CA LYS A 76 16.13 -0.31 1.67
C LYS A 76 15.30 -1.35 0.92
N GLU A 77 15.40 -1.35 -0.40
CA GLU A 77 14.78 -2.36 -1.24
C GLU A 77 15.22 -3.78 -0.87
N VAL A 78 14.32 -4.73 -1.04
CA VAL A 78 14.60 -6.16 -0.98
C VAL A 78 14.64 -6.69 -2.40
N ILE A 79 15.70 -7.38 -2.76
CA ILE A 79 15.87 -8.01 -4.06
C ILE A 79 15.65 -9.51 -3.88
N GLY A 80 14.57 -10.00 -4.46
CA GLY A 80 14.24 -11.42 -4.52
C GLY A 80 14.79 -12.09 -5.79
N THR A 81 14.36 -13.31 -6.03
CA THR A 81 14.76 -14.12 -7.20
C THR A 81 13.70 -14.20 -8.29
N GLU A 82 12.48 -13.72 -8.00
CA GLU A 82 11.37 -13.68 -8.96
C GLU A 82 11.21 -12.27 -9.54
N ASN A 83 10.73 -12.18 -10.78
CA ASN A 83 10.45 -10.90 -11.43
C ASN A 83 9.06 -10.35 -11.01
N ILE A 84 8.85 -10.27 -9.70
CA ILE A 84 7.63 -9.76 -9.08
C ILE A 84 8.06 -8.71 -8.05
N THR A 85 7.53 -7.49 -8.19
CA THR A 85 7.93 -6.35 -7.35
C THR A 85 6.70 -5.69 -6.71
N TRP A 86 6.77 -5.54 -5.40
CA TRP A 86 5.84 -4.74 -4.60
C TRP A 86 6.39 -3.33 -4.42
N TYR A 87 5.59 -2.34 -4.75
CA TYR A 87 5.88 -0.94 -4.44
C TYR A 87 4.96 -0.50 -3.31
N ILE A 88 5.54 0.16 -2.30
CA ILE A 88 4.85 0.52 -1.06
C ILE A 88 5.11 1.99 -0.76
N ASP A 89 4.04 2.75 -0.55
CA ASP A 89 4.07 4.04 0.12
C ASP A 89 3.21 3.91 1.39
N PRO A 90 3.83 3.90 2.59
CA PRO A 90 3.11 3.62 3.83
C PRO A 90 2.10 4.71 4.19
N ILE A 91 2.46 5.99 3.98
CA ILE A 91 1.55 7.13 4.15
C ILE A 91 1.83 8.16 3.06
N ASP A 92 1.17 7.99 1.92
CA ASP A 92 1.07 9.06 0.94
C ASP A 92 0.29 10.24 1.56
N GLY A 93 0.79 11.45 1.37
CA GLY A 93 0.22 12.61 2.02
C GLY A 93 0.66 12.76 3.49
N THR A 94 1.90 12.42 3.85
CA THR A 94 2.44 12.56 5.22
C THR A 94 2.21 13.96 5.81
N ARG A 95 2.29 15.02 5.00
CA ARG A 95 2.00 16.38 5.46
C ARG A 95 0.53 16.57 5.86
N SER A 96 -0.40 15.99 5.12
CA SER A 96 -1.82 15.99 5.44
C SER A 96 -2.08 15.20 6.72
N PHE A 97 -1.47 14.01 6.84
CA PHE A 97 -1.50 13.20 8.05
C PHE A 97 -1.04 13.99 9.29
N LEU A 98 0.12 14.67 9.19
CA LEU A 98 0.67 15.52 10.24
C LEU A 98 -0.24 16.70 10.60
N ALA A 99 -0.88 17.30 9.60
CA ALA A 99 -1.82 18.41 9.80
C ALA A 99 -3.20 17.96 10.34
N GLY A 100 -3.41 16.65 10.54
CA GLY A 100 -4.68 16.10 11.01
C GLY A 100 -5.78 16.13 9.94
N LYS A 101 -5.43 16.22 8.66
CA LYS A 101 -6.36 16.13 7.52
C LYS A 101 -6.56 14.68 7.14
N HIS A 102 -7.72 14.37 6.57
CA HIS A 102 -8.12 12.99 6.24
C HIS A 102 -7.59 12.51 4.87
N ASP A 103 -7.01 13.38 4.06
CA ASP A 103 -6.49 13.13 2.72
C ASP A 103 -5.07 12.53 2.76
N PHE A 104 -4.97 11.34 3.32
CA PHE A 104 -3.77 10.50 3.31
C PHE A 104 -4.17 9.04 3.09
N GLY A 105 -3.24 8.24 2.64
CA GLY A 105 -3.50 6.83 2.40
C GLY A 105 -2.25 5.97 2.35
N THR A 106 -2.43 4.65 2.42
CA THR A 106 -1.40 3.65 2.15
C THR A 106 -1.55 3.19 0.71
N LEU A 107 -0.47 3.23 -0.06
CA LEU A 107 -0.44 2.78 -1.44
C LEU A 107 0.34 1.49 -1.57
N ILE A 108 -0.25 0.51 -2.25
CA ILE A 108 0.44 -0.73 -2.64
C ILE A 108 0.21 -0.97 -4.12
N SER A 109 1.27 -1.26 -4.85
CA SER A 109 1.14 -1.78 -6.21
C SER A 109 2.00 -3.02 -6.43
N LEU A 110 1.55 -3.87 -7.36
CA LEU A 110 2.21 -5.12 -7.72
C LEU A 110 2.53 -5.11 -9.21
N VAL A 111 3.79 -5.32 -9.52
CA VAL A 111 4.31 -5.43 -10.89
C VAL A 111 4.83 -6.85 -11.09
N ILE A 112 4.37 -7.52 -12.14
CA ILE A 112 4.79 -8.86 -12.55
C ILE A 112 5.39 -8.76 -13.95
N GLU A 113 6.64 -9.18 -14.12
CA GLU A 113 7.35 -9.13 -15.41
C GLU A 113 7.30 -7.75 -16.09
N GLY A 114 7.41 -6.69 -15.27
CA GLY A 114 7.36 -5.30 -15.75
C GLY A 114 5.96 -4.78 -16.07
N GLN A 115 4.91 -5.56 -15.84
CA GLN A 115 3.51 -5.15 -16.04
C GLN A 115 2.84 -4.85 -14.70
N LEU A 116 2.19 -3.69 -14.58
CA LEU A 116 1.36 -3.35 -13.43
C LEU A 116 0.10 -4.23 -13.42
N VAL A 117 -0.05 -5.07 -12.40
CA VAL A 117 -1.16 -6.03 -12.29
C VAL A 117 -2.14 -5.69 -11.18
N ALA A 118 -1.70 -4.90 -10.20
CA ALA A 118 -2.57 -4.43 -9.12
C ALA A 118 -2.13 -3.07 -8.60
N GLY A 119 -3.10 -2.23 -8.26
CA GLY A 119 -2.89 -0.97 -7.57
C GLY A 119 -3.99 -0.74 -6.54
N VAL A 120 -3.62 -0.37 -5.32
CA VAL A 120 -4.57 -0.09 -4.24
C VAL A 120 -4.17 1.17 -3.49
N ILE A 121 -5.16 2.00 -3.17
CA ILE A 121 -5.05 3.16 -2.29
C ILE A 121 -6.04 2.96 -1.15
N ASP A 122 -5.55 2.84 0.07
CA ASP A 122 -6.38 2.71 1.27
C ASP A 122 -6.36 4.01 2.06
N CYS A 123 -7.51 4.67 2.16
CA CYS A 123 -7.71 5.93 2.87
C CYS A 123 -8.51 5.66 4.17
N PRO A 124 -7.87 5.21 5.25
CA PRO A 124 -8.58 4.73 6.43
C PRO A 124 -9.38 5.81 7.16
N ALA A 125 -8.95 7.07 7.10
CA ALA A 125 -9.67 8.19 7.70
C ALA A 125 -10.94 8.57 6.94
N LEU A 126 -11.08 8.14 5.69
CA LEU A 126 -12.27 8.33 4.86
C LEU A 126 -13.12 7.06 4.78
N SER A 127 -12.63 5.92 5.31
CA SER A 127 -13.23 4.59 5.12
C SER A 127 -13.40 4.24 3.64
N GLU A 128 -12.42 4.61 2.82
CA GLU A 128 -12.39 4.36 1.39
C GLU A 128 -11.15 3.55 1.00
N ARG A 129 -11.37 2.50 0.21
CA ARG A 129 -10.33 1.71 -0.44
C ARG A 129 -10.58 1.66 -1.93
N TRP A 130 -9.69 2.26 -2.69
CA TRP A 130 -9.69 2.26 -4.14
C TRP A 130 -8.77 1.16 -4.64
N SER A 131 -9.24 0.32 -5.55
CA SER A 131 -8.46 -0.81 -6.03
C SER A 131 -8.70 -1.11 -7.50
N SER A 132 -7.65 -1.60 -8.17
CA SER A 132 -7.73 -2.15 -9.51
C SER A 132 -6.84 -3.41 -9.55
N PHE A 133 -7.46 -4.56 -9.78
CA PHE A 133 -6.82 -5.87 -9.96
C PHE A 133 -7.09 -6.45 -11.37
N GLN A 134 -7.80 -5.70 -12.18
CA GLN A 134 -8.16 -6.08 -13.55
C GLN A 134 -8.04 -4.84 -14.43
N PRO A 135 -7.62 -4.98 -15.70
CA PRO A 135 -7.66 -3.89 -16.64
C PRO A 135 -9.06 -3.27 -16.73
N ASP A 136 -9.11 -1.96 -16.81
CA ASP A 136 -10.34 -1.17 -17.00
C ASP A 136 -11.41 -1.32 -15.91
N LEU A 137 -11.07 -1.92 -14.76
CA LEU A 137 -11.96 -2.07 -13.62
C LEU A 137 -11.36 -1.43 -12.36
N THR A 138 -11.94 -0.31 -11.95
CA THR A 138 -11.67 0.31 -10.65
C THR A 138 -12.83 0.04 -9.71
N LYS A 139 -12.50 -0.28 -8.46
CA LYS A 139 -13.48 -0.48 -7.38
C LYS A 139 -13.23 0.52 -6.26
N VAL A 140 -14.29 0.95 -5.60
CA VAL A 140 -14.26 1.63 -4.30
C VAL A 140 -15.01 0.77 -3.30
N ASN A 141 -14.35 0.37 -2.21
CA ASN A 141 -14.94 -0.51 -1.20
C ASN A 141 -15.59 -1.76 -1.83
N ASN A 142 -14.86 -2.39 -2.75
CA ASN A 142 -15.29 -3.57 -3.54
C ASN A 142 -16.47 -3.34 -4.51
N GLN A 143 -16.94 -2.10 -4.67
CA GLN A 143 -17.98 -1.78 -5.65
C GLN A 143 -17.36 -1.16 -6.90
N PRO A 144 -17.68 -1.66 -8.11
CA PRO A 144 -17.22 -1.05 -9.35
C PRO A 144 -17.56 0.43 -9.41
N THR A 145 -16.62 1.25 -9.86
CA THR A 145 -16.82 2.68 -10.03
C THR A 145 -16.24 3.17 -11.34
N ILE A 146 -16.75 4.30 -11.82
CA ILE A 146 -16.27 4.98 -13.02
C ILE A 146 -15.97 6.42 -12.63
N CYS A 147 -14.73 6.84 -12.82
CA CYS A 147 -14.38 8.27 -12.77
C CYS A 147 -15.00 8.96 -13.99
N LYS A 148 -15.84 9.95 -13.77
CA LYS A 148 -16.40 10.80 -14.82
C LYS A 148 -15.61 12.08 -14.97
#